data_4fcde9fb81489e7ee080afd1df3af7d9
#
_entry.id   4fcde9fb81489e7ee080afd1df3af7d9
#
_cell.length_a   1.000
_cell.length_b   1.000
_cell.length_c   1.000
_cell.angle_alpha   90.00
_cell.angle_beta   90.00
_cell.angle_gamma   90.00
#
_symmetry.space_group_name_H-M   'P 1'
#
loop_
_entity.id
_entity.type
_entity.pdbx_description
1 polymer ?
#
loop_
_entity_poly.entity_id
_entity_poly.type
_entity_poly.pdbx_seq_one_letter_code
_entity_poly.pdbx_strand_id
1 'polypeptide(L)'
;MSDEQSTLYAKLLGETASISWKELQPFFARGALLRVAGDFDLIEAAQSVALDDREKVAAWLAKGYIGKLEADEAQDWLNRDPDLWAVVVAPWVLVQERAAQRSVPPIDAVDQG
;
A
#
# COMPACT_ATOMS: atom_id res chain seq x y z
N MET A 1 -24.17 5.09 -1.83
CA MET A 1 -24.44 3.78 -2.34
C MET A 1 -23.24 3.26 -3.08
N SER A 2 -23.46 2.20 -3.81
CA SER A 2 -22.35 1.58 -4.52
C SER A 2 -21.73 2.50 -5.56
N ASP A 3 -22.52 3.40 -6.16
CA ASP A 3 -21.97 4.31 -7.15
C ASP A 3 -20.93 5.24 -6.56
N GLU A 4 -21.19 5.74 -5.36
CA GLU A 4 -20.20 6.61 -4.70
C GLU A 4 -18.93 5.84 -4.37
N GLN A 5 -19.09 4.62 -3.89
CA GLN A 5 -17.93 3.81 -3.55
C GLN A 5 -17.14 3.43 -4.78
N SER A 6 -17.83 3.09 -5.86
CA SER A 6 -17.15 2.78 -7.11
C SER A 6 -16.38 3.97 -7.65
N THR A 7 -16.97 5.16 -7.53
CA THR A 7 -16.33 6.39 -7.98
C THR A 7 -15.09 6.69 -7.14
N LEU A 8 -15.19 6.50 -5.81
CA LEU A 8 -14.06 6.72 -4.94
C LEU A 8 -12.94 5.73 -5.23
N TYR A 9 -13.29 4.47 -5.44
CA TYR A 9 -12.29 3.46 -5.77
C TYR A 9 -11.56 3.83 -7.06
N ALA A 10 -12.31 4.22 -8.07
CA ALA A 10 -11.71 4.62 -9.35
C ALA A 10 -10.81 5.85 -9.19
N LYS A 11 -11.25 6.82 -8.38
CA LYS A 11 -10.45 8.02 -8.13
C LYS A 11 -9.13 7.66 -7.45
N LEU A 12 -9.21 6.84 -6.41
CA LEU A 12 -8.01 6.45 -5.67
C LEU A 12 -7.06 5.64 -6.55
N LEU A 13 -7.63 4.75 -7.36
CA LEU A 13 -6.81 3.98 -8.29
C LEU A 13 -6.08 4.90 -9.26
N GLY A 14 -6.76 5.93 -9.75
CA GLY A 14 -6.15 6.89 -10.67
C GLY A 14 -5.10 7.76 -10.01
N GLU A 15 -5.15 7.91 -8.68
CA GLU A 15 -4.18 8.70 -7.94
C GLU A 15 -3.02 7.87 -7.43
N THR A 16 -3.09 6.56 -7.58
CA THR A 16 -2.02 5.68 -7.14
C THR A 16 -0.83 5.83 -8.09
N ALA A 17 0.35 5.97 -7.51
CA ALA A 17 1.54 6.22 -8.30
C ALA A 17 2.70 5.37 -7.81
N SER A 18 3.61 5.12 -8.72
CA SER A 18 4.88 4.48 -8.40
C SER A 18 5.76 5.51 -7.69
N ILE A 19 6.44 5.08 -6.62
CA ILE A 19 7.23 6.00 -5.81
C ILE A 19 8.43 5.25 -5.26
N SER A 20 9.50 5.99 -4.97
CA SER A 20 10.69 5.40 -4.40
C SER A 20 10.69 5.59 -2.88
N TRP A 21 11.47 4.74 -2.20
CA TRP A 21 11.64 4.88 -0.76
C TRP A 21 12.17 6.27 -0.39
N LYS A 22 13.08 6.78 -1.20
CA LYS A 22 13.67 8.08 -0.95
C LYS A 22 12.60 9.17 -0.84
N GLU A 23 11.62 9.10 -1.73
CA GLU A 23 10.53 10.08 -1.73
C GLU A 23 9.59 9.89 -0.55
N LEU A 24 9.52 8.70 0.01
CA LEU A 24 8.65 8.40 1.13
C LEU A 24 9.26 8.73 2.48
N GLN A 25 10.58 8.92 2.55
CA GLN A 25 11.26 9.12 3.82
C GLN A 25 10.67 10.25 4.67
N PRO A 26 10.32 11.40 4.11
CA PRO A 26 9.73 12.46 4.95
C PRO A 26 8.42 12.03 5.60
N PHE A 27 7.62 11.23 4.90
CA PHE A 27 6.35 10.75 5.46
C PHE A 27 6.59 9.71 6.54
N PHE A 28 7.60 8.87 6.36
CA PHE A 28 8.00 7.93 7.39
C PHE A 28 8.43 8.67 8.65
N ALA A 29 9.24 9.72 8.48
CA ALA A 29 9.73 10.49 9.62
C ALA A 29 8.61 11.13 10.42
N ARG A 30 7.51 11.48 9.76
CA ARG A 30 6.35 12.06 10.43
C ARG A 30 5.39 11.02 10.98
N GLY A 31 5.66 9.75 10.75
CA GLY A 31 4.76 8.68 11.18
C GLY A 31 3.48 8.62 10.37
N ALA A 32 3.51 9.08 9.13
CA ALA A 32 2.32 9.19 8.28
C ALA A 32 2.19 8.05 7.27
N LEU A 33 3.08 7.07 7.30
CA LEU A 33 3.02 5.96 6.34
C LEU A 33 2.25 4.78 6.92
N LEU A 34 1.30 4.28 6.13
CA LEU A 34 0.62 3.03 6.41
C LEU A 34 1.06 2.00 5.37
N ARG A 35 1.61 0.91 5.85
CA ARG A 35 2.04 -0.19 4.98
C ARG A 35 0.86 -1.11 4.74
N VAL A 36 0.68 -1.51 3.50
CA VAL A 36 -0.36 -2.46 3.10
C VAL A 36 0.33 -3.74 2.67
N ALA A 37 -0.15 -4.88 3.17
CA ALA A 37 0.43 -6.18 2.85
C ALA A 37 0.40 -6.40 1.34
N GLY A 38 1.42 -7.11 0.83
CA GLY A 38 1.61 -7.24 -0.61
C GLY A 38 0.48 -7.95 -1.35
N ASP A 39 -0.26 -8.80 -0.64
CA ASP A 39 -1.36 -9.54 -1.24
C ASP A 39 -2.73 -8.92 -0.93
N PHE A 40 -2.76 -7.75 -0.32
CA PHE A 40 -4.00 -7.07 0.00
C PHE A 40 -4.24 -5.95 -1.01
N ASP A 41 -5.50 -5.62 -1.24
CA ASP A 41 -5.86 -4.59 -2.22
C ASP A 41 -5.56 -3.21 -1.63
N LEU A 42 -4.53 -2.56 -2.16
CA LEU A 42 -4.12 -1.22 -1.71
C LEU A 42 -5.27 -0.22 -1.82
N ILE A 43 -6.03 -0.29 -2.90
CA ILE A 43 -7.08 0.69 -3.16
C ILE A 43 -8.25 0.47 -2.20
N GLU A 44 -8.56 -0.78 -1.89
CA GLU A 44 -9.60 -1.07 -0.91
C GLU A 44 -9.19 -0.56 0.47
N ALA A 45 -7.92 -0.74 0.82
CA ALA A 45 -7.41 -0.21 2.08
C ALA A 45 -7.54 1.32 2.11
N ALA A 46 -7.14 1.97 1.02
CA ALA A 46 -7.22 3.42 0.92
C ALA A 46 -8.67 3.92 1.00
N GLN A 47 -9.58 3.20 0.34
CA GLN A 47 -10.98 3.57 0.36
C GLN A 47 -11.56 3.50 1.77
N SER A 48 -11.24 2.45 2.51
CA SER A 48 -11.76 2.30 3.86
C SER A 48 -11.19 3.36 4.79
N VAL A 49 -9.92 3.73 4.61
CA VAL A 49 -9.35 4.82 5.39
C VAL A 49 -10.02 6.15 5.02
N ALA A 50 -10.25 6.39 3.73
CA ALA A 50 -10.89 7.62 3.27
C ALA A 50 -12.31 7.75 3.79
N LEU A 51 -13.02 6.63 3.90
CA LEU A 51 -14.40 6.61 4.39
C LEU A 51 -14.48 6.54 5.91
N ASP A 52 -13.33 6.50 6.56
CA ASP A 52 -13.25 6.37 8.03
C ASP A 52 -14.01 5.13 8.52
N ASP A 53 -13.86 4.04 7.81
CA ASP A 53 -14.49 2.77 8.17
C ASP A 53 -13.68 2.12 9.29
N ARG A 54 -13.96 2.53 10.50
CA ARG A 54 -13.13 2.16 11.65
C ARG A 54 -13.14 0.67 11.93
N GLU A 55 -14.25 0.03 11.69
CA GLU A 55 -14.36 -1.41 11.96
C GLU A 55 -13.47 -2.21 11.01
N LYS A 56 -13.53 -1.91 9.72
CA LYS A 56 -12.68 -2.60 8.76
C LYS A 56 -11.21 -2.31 9.03
N VAL A 57 -10.88 -1.05 9.24
CA VAL A 57 -9.49 -0.67 9.45
C VAL A 57 -8.95 -1.35 10.71
N ALA A 58 -9.72 -1.35 11.79
CA ALA A 58 -9.29 -2.01 13.03
C ALA A 58 -9.06 -3.50 12.82
N ALA A 59 -9.95 -4.16 12.08
CA ALA A 59 -9.82 -5.58 11.81
C ALA A 59 -8.56 -5.87 10.99
N TRP A 60 -8.30 -5.04 9.99
CA TRP A 60 -7.13 -5.23 9.13
C TRP A 60 -5.83 -4.94 9.88
N LEU A 61 -5.85 -3.94 10.77
CA LEU A 61 -4.70 -3.67 11.63
C LEU A 61 -4.40 -4.87 12.52
N ALA A 62 -5.45 -5.45 13.10
CA ALA A 62 -5.28 -6.59 13.97
C ALA A 62 -4.72 -7.80 13.23
N LYS A 63 -5.07 -7.94 11.97
CA LYS A 63 -4.61 -9.07 11.16
C LYS A 63 -3.28 -8.81 10.47
N GLY A 64 -2.77 -7.60 10.57
CA GLY A 64 -1.50 -7.25 9.94
C GLY A 64 -1.58 -6.96 8.45
N TYR A 65 -2.79 -6.81 7.91
CA TYR A 65 -2.95 -6.45 6.50
C TYR A 65 -2.53 -5.02 6.24
N ILE A 66 -2.75 -4.14 7.20
CA ILE A 66 -2.24 -2.77 7.16
C ILE A 66 -1.61 -2.45 8.51
N GLY A 67 -0.74 -1.47 8.52
CA GLY A 67 -0.11 -1.05 9.77
C GLY A 67 0.91 0.04 9.50
N LYS A 68 1.37 0.68 10.56
CA LYS A 68 2.44 1.65 10.43
C LYS A 68 3.72 0.95 10.02
N LEU A 69 4.49 1.61 9.16
CA LEU A 69 5.76 1.06 8.73
C LEU A 69 6.74 1.12 9.90
N GLU A 70 7.32 -0.03 10.23
CA GLU A 70 8.25 -0.15 11.34
C GLU A 70 9.68 0.14 10.87
N ALA A 71 10.55 0.41 11.83
CA ALA A 71 11.93 0.79 11.50
C ALA A 71 12.68 -0.30 10.75
N ASP A 72 12.44 -1.55 11.10
CA ASP A 72 13.14 -2.65 10.42
C ASP A 72 12.65 -2.81 8.99
N GLU A 73 11.36 -2.58 8.74
CA GLU A 73 10.84 -2.58 7.38
C GLU A 73 11.40 -1.43 6.56
N ALA A 74 11.50 -0.27 7.20
CA ALA A 74 12.08 0.90 6.55
C ALA A 74 13.53 0.64 6.16
N GLN A 75 14.28 -0.01 7.05
CA GLN A 75 15.67 -0.36 6.76
C GLN A 75 15.75 -1.33 5.59
N ASP A 76 14.87 -2.31 5.55
CA ASP A 76 14.81 -3.26 4.45
C ASP A 76 14.53 -2.56 3.12
N TRP A 77 13.59 -1.63 3.12
CA TRP A 77 13.26 -0.89 1.90
C TRP A 77 14.40 0.03 1.48
N LEU A 78 15.10 0.62 2.45
CA LEU A 78 16.27 1.42 2.14
C LEU A 78 17.34 0.57 1.44
N ASN A 79 17.56 -0.65 1.93
CA ASN A 79 18.60 -1.52 1.40
C ASN A 79 18.24 -2.11 0.04
N ARG A 80 16.98 -2.52 -0.15
CA ARG A 80 16.56 -3.18 -1.38
C ARG A 80 16.08 -2.21 -2.45
N ASP A 81 15.64 -1.04 -2.03
CA ASP A 81 15.07 -0.03 -2.93
C ASP A 81 14.01 -0.64 -3.85
N PRO A 82 12.99 -1.28 -3.28
CA PRO A 82 11.96 -1.91 -4.11
C PRO A 82 11.07 -0.88 -4.78
N ASP A 83 10.41 -1.29 -5.85
CA ASP A 83 9.36 -0.46 -6.44
C ASP A 83 8.14 -0.48 -5.54
N LEU A 84 7.57 0.69 -5.33
CA LEU A 84 6.46 0.85 -4.41
C LEU A 84 5.31 1.56 -5.09
N TRP A 85 4.10 1.19 -4.68
CA TRP A 85 2.89 1.93 -5.02
C TRP A 85 2.47 2.77 -3.82
N ALA A 86 2.03 3.99 -4.07
CA ALA A 86 1.54 4.85 -3.00
C ALA A 86 0.29 5.58 -3.43
N VAL A 87 -0.59 5.81 -2.47
CA VAL A 87 -1.78 6.64 -2.67
C VAL A 87 -1.96 7.48 -1.41
N VAL A 88 -2.26 8.75 -1.61
CA VAL A 88 -2.41 9.69 -0.50
C VAL A 88 -3.87 9.71 -0.05
N VAL A 89 -4.06 9.46 1.24
CA VAL A 89 -5.35 9.62 1.91
C VAL A 89 -5.07 10.46 3.14
N ALA A 90 -5.02 11.77 2.97
CA ALA A 90 -4.54 12.68 4.00
C ALA A 90 -5.24 12.42 5.33
N PRO A 91 -4.51 12.41 6.43
CA PRO A 91 -3.07 12.73 6.58
C PRO A 91 -2.15 11.55 6.31
N TRP A 92 -2.66 10.46 5.79
CA TRP A 92 -1.90 9.23 5.61
C TRP A 92 -1.43 9.08 4.17
N VAL A 93 -0.31 8.39 4.02
CA VAL A 93 0.13 7.89 2.74
C VAL A 93 0.17 6.37 2.86
N LEU A 94 -0.66 5.70 2.07
CA LEU A 94 -0.68 4.24 2.06
C LEU A 94 0.30 3.75 1.01
N VAL A 95 1.12 2.79 1.39
CA VAL A 95 2.19 2.31 0.53
C VAL A 95 2.20 0.79 0.51
N GLN A 96 2.49 0.24 -0.65
CA GLN A 96 2.53 -1.21 -0.83
C GLN A 96 3.68 -1.54 -1.77
N GLU A 97 4.42 -2.58 -1.43
CA GLU A 97 5.44 -3.08 -2.32
C GLU A 97 4.75 -3.68 -3.54
N ARG A 98 5.29 -3.40 -4.73
CA ARG A 98 4.66 -3.84 -5.97
C ARG A 98 4.73 -5.34 -6.09
N ALA A 99 3.61 -5.98 -5.84
CA ALA A 99 3.55 -7.43 -5.77
C ALA A 99 3.87 -8.11 -7.10
N ALA A 100 3.57 -7.43 -8.19
CA ALA A 100 3.82 -8.00 -9.51
C ALA A 100 5.27 -8.37 -9.72
N GLN A 101 6.16 -7.73 -9.00
CA GLN A 101 7.58 -8.00 -9.11
C GLN A 101 7.97 -9.36 -8.62
N ARG A 102 7.20 -9.90 -7.75
CA ARG A 102 7.51 -11.19 -7.17
C ARG A 102 7.09 -12.34 -8.04
N SER A 103 6.07 -12.13 -8.74
CA SER A 103 5.58 -13.21 -9.56
C SER A 103 6.32 -13.27 -10.84
N VAL A 104 6.71 -13.11 -10.94
CA VAL A 104 7.02 -13.47 -11.87
C VAL A 104 7.39 -14.30 -12.34
N PRO A 105 6.83 -14.47 -12.26
CA PRO A 105 6.95 -15.20 -12.65
C PRO A 105 6.93 -15.67 -13.20
N PRO A 106 6.71 -15.77 -13.33
CA PRO A 106 6.76 -16.42 -13.70
C PRO A 106 6.76 -16.88 -14.30
N ILE A 107 6.66 -16.74 -14.45
CA ILE A 107 6.74 -17.34 -14.82
C ILE A 107 7.11 -17.79 -15.33
N ASP A 108 7.25 -17.47 -15.34
CA ASP A 108 7.65 -17.92 -15.65
C ASP A 108 8.00 -18.54 -15.67
N ALA A 109 8.14 -18.50 -15.42
CA ALA A 109 8.51 -19.15 -15.26
C ALA A 109 8.46 -20.00 -15.27
N VAL A 110 8.26 -20.08 -15.25
CA VAL A 110 8.19 -20.87 -15.24
C VAL A 110 8.42 -21.56 -15.66
N ASP A 111 8.47 -21.36 -15.81
CA ASP A 111 8.68 -21.93 -16.12
C ASP A 111 9.16 -22.45 -16.40
N GLN A 112 9.20 -22.17 -16.34
CA GLN A 112 9.69 -22.61 -16.55
C GLN A 112 10.01 -23.24 -16.69
N GLY A 113 9.84 -23.09 -16.81
CA GLY A 113 10.07 -23.89 -16.77
C GLY A 113 10.39 -24.34 -16.85
#